data_63debb219e612ce6051696ead67cf2bd
#
_entry.id   63debb219e612ce6051696ead67cf2bd
#
_cell.length_a   1.000
_cell.length_b   1.000
_cell.length_c   1.000
_cell.angle_alpha   90.00
_cell.angle_beta   90.00
_cell.angle_gamma   90.00
#
_symmetry.space_group_name_H-M   'P 1'
#
loop_
_entity.id
_entity.type
_entity.pdbx_description
1 polymer ?
#
loop_
_entity_poly.entity_id
_entity_poly.type
_entity_poly.pdbx_seq_one_letter_code
_entity_poly.pdbx_strand_id
1 'polypeptide(L)'
;MSAVPSSAPRLFSDSTPLDATARLARTDAPASPSTQEAGSLLDLMYDGFYLLFLLKGKHAPLDAEVFRSRVKQFLTSFERGATRLNASAQDIHVCKYAFCATVDEAVLMSGFKARESWQRLPLQLQFFGEQLAGERFFEQLEALRREGAPRVQAMEVFHMCLLLGFQGRYLLEGSEKLGYLTARLGDEVARIKGQGAGFAPHWAAPDRVRHQLRNDVPLWVIGSLFGLVALLGFIGLRWQLTHTTRQALGEYHNIVQLAPQVANITITLP
;
A
#
# COMPACT_ATOMS: atom_id res chain seq x y z
N MET A 1 55.94 4.04 -29.22
CA MET A 1 54.52 4.39 -29.44
C MET A 1 53.73 3.31 -28.75
N SER A 2 53.34 3.57 -27.51
CA SER A 2 52.69 2.58 -26.62
C SER A 2 51.23 2.98 -26.50
N ALA A 3 50.32 2.10 -26.88
CA ALA A 3 48.90 2.27 -26.72
C ALA A 3 48.44 1.82 -25.32
N VAL A 4 47.79 2.70 -24.59
CA VAL A 4 47.16 2.46 -23.27
C VAL A 4 45.76 1.90 -23.51
N PRO A 5 45.34 0.78 -22.94
CA PRO A 5 43.96 0.36 -23.00
C PRO A 5 43.14 1.08 -21.93
N SER A 6 42.13 1.80 -22.36
CA SER A 6 41.09 2.40 -21.55
C SER A 6 40.17 1.31 -20.99
N SER A 7 40.23 1.04 -19.69
CA SER A 7 39.26 0.20 -18.98
C SER A 7 38.17 1.03 -18.36
N ALA A 8 37.00 1.05 -18.98
CA ALA A 8 35.79 1.57 -18.39
C ALA A 8 35.29 0.64 -17.25
N PRO A 9 34.84 1.16 -16.11
CA PRO A 9 34.31 0.34 -15.03
C PRO A 9 32.92 -0.22 -15.41
N ARG A 10 32.80 -1.54 -15.38
CA ARG A 10 31.54 -2.24 -15.55
C ARG A 10 30.72 -2.10 -14.26
N LEU A 11 29.62 -1.34 -14.34
CA LEU A 11 28.77 -1.01 -13.21
C LEU A 11 27.67 -2.04 -12.89
N PHE A 12 27.60 -3.16 -13.61
CA PHE A 12 26.61 -4.20 -13.34
C PHE A 12 27.28 -5.57 -13.44
N SER A 13 27.61 -6.13 -12.28
CA SER A 13 27.86 -7.57 -12.14
C SER A 13 26.55 -8.24 -11.79
N ASP A 14 26.12 -9.20 -12.59
CA ASP A 14 24.99 -10.08 -12.34
C ASP A 14 25.13 -10.77 -10.97
N SER A 15 24.42 -10.25 -9.99
CA SER A 15 24.19 -10.94 -8.73
C SER A 15 22.81 -11.57 -8.78
N THR A 16 22.77 -12.89 -8.95
CA THR A 16 21.59 -13.72 -8.84
C THR A 16 20.91 -13.55 -7.47
N PRO A 17 19.56 -13.57 -7.38
CA PRO A 17 18.82 -13.33 -6.13
C PRO A 17 19.06 -14.36 -5.02
N LEU A 18 19.82 -15.43 -5.27
CA LEU A 18 20.14 -16.48 -4.28
C LEU A 18 21.21 -16.08 -3.27
N ASP A 19 21.99 -15.02 -3.54
CA ASP A 19 23.11 -14.62 -2.69
C ASP A 19 22.71 -13.68 -1.53
N ALA A 20 21.55 -13.04 -1.62
CA ALA A 20 21.06 -12.16 -0.56
C ALA A 20 20.62 -12.92 0.70
N THR A 21 20.02 -14.12 0.53
CA THR A 21 19.62 -14.97 1.66
C THR A 21 20.80 -15.73 2.28
N ALA A 22 21.85 -16.02 1.51
CA ALA A 22 23.07 -16.62 2.00
C ALA A 22 23.93 -15.64 2.82
N ARG A 23 23.87 -14.35 2.51
CA ARG A 23 24.55 -13.31 3.29
C ARG A 23 23.95 -13.06 4.67
N LEU A 24 22.65 -13.28 4.84
CA LEU A 24 21.99 -13.21 6.15
C LEU A 24 22.34 -14.40 7.07
N ALA A 25 22.90 -15.48 6.51
CA ALA A 25 23.30 -16.67 7.27
C ALA A 25 24.79 -16.71 7.63
N ARG A 26 25.60 -15.76 7.15
CA ARG A 26 27.06 -15.81 7.31
C ARG A 26 27.66 -14.48 7.80
N THR A 27 26.98 -13.81 8.71
CA THR A 27 27.56 -12.64 9.36
C THR A 27 28.02 -13.01 10.78
N ASP A 28 29.08 -13.81 10.85
CA ASP A 28 30.09 -13.65 11.88
C ASP A 28 31.07 -12.58 11.40
N ALA A 29 30.63 -11.32 11.34
CA ALA A 29 31.48 -10.15 11.18
C ALA A 29 31.35 -9.30 12.44
N PRO A 30 32.45 -8.74 12.97
CA PRO A 30 32.40 -8.02 14.22
C PRO A 30 31.45 -6.82 14.10
N ALA A 31 30.54 -6.81 15.02
CA ALA A 31 29.58 -5.76 15.21
C ALA A 31 30.19 -4.37 15.22
N SER A 32 29.61 -3.46 14.52
CA SER A 32 29.17 -2.21 15.15
C SER A 32 28.35 -1.43 14.16
N PRO A 33 27.03 -1.54 14.17
CA PRO A 33 26.23 -0.33 14.15
C PRO A 33 26.23 0.18 15.57
N SER A 34 26.58 1.45 15.72
CA SER A 34 26.33 2.24 16.92
C SER A 34 25.08 1.73 17.64
N THR A 35 25.27 1.22 18.84
CA THR A 35 24.21 1.00 19.81
C THR A 35 23.62 2.38 20.11
N GLN A 36 22.76 2.90 19.25
CA GLN A 36 21.79 3.90 19.69
C GLN A 36 21.01 3.16 20.78
N GLU A 37 21.24 3.59 22.01
CA GLU A 37 20.43 3.12 23.12
C GLU A 37 18.98 3.32 22.71
N ALA A 38 18.26 2.23 22.52
CA ALA A 38 16.85 2.28 22.14
C ALA A 38 16.14 3.13 23.18
N GLY A 39 15.70 4.33 22.79
CA GLY A 39 15.06 5.28 23.69
C GLY A 39 13.57 5.05 23.88
N SER A 40 12.96 4.19 23.03
CA SER A 40 11.51 3.99 23.02
C SER A 40 11.12 2.54 22.66
N LEU A 41 9.87 2.16 22.96
CA LEU A 41 9.32 0.87 22.54
C LEU A 41 9.28 0.75 21.02
N LEU A 42 9.09 1.86 20.31
CA LEU A 42 9.09 1.90 18.86
C LEU A 42 10.47 1.54 18.29
N ASP A 43 11.56 2.07 18.90
CA ASP A 43 12.92 1.76 18.46
C ASP A 43 13.25 0.28 18.63
N LEU A 44 12.80 -0.34 19.73
CA LEU A 44 12.95 -1.77 19.94
C LEU A 44 12.18 -2.65 18.96
N MET A 45 11.11 -2.10 18.36
CA MET A 45 10.29 -2.78 17.35
C MET A 45 10.81 -2.60 15.91
N TYR A 46 11.83 -1.79 15.70
CA TYR A 46 12.30 -1.42 14.36
C TYR A 46 12.60 -2.64 13.46
N ASP A 47 13.34 -3.62 13.96
CA ASP A 47 13.67 -4.84 13.21
C ASP A 47 12.40 -5.65 12.87
N GLY A 48 11.44 -5.67 13.78
CA GLY A 48 10.14 -6.30 13.54
C GLY A 48 9.32 -5.59 12.46
N PHE A 49 9.32 -4.26 12.45
CA PHE A 49 8.64 -3.47 11.42
C PHE A 49 9.34 -3.60 10.07
N TYR A 50 10.66 -3.70 10.05
CA TYR A 50 11.40 -3.99 8.84
C TYR A 50 11.04 -5.38 8.28
N LEU A 51 10.91 -6.37 9.15
CA LEU A 51 10.42 -7.70 8.77
C LEU A 51 9.01 -7.64 8.16
N LEU A 52 8.08 -6.89 8.76
CA LEU A 52 6.74 -6.68 8.22
C LEU A 52 6.76 -5.99 6.85
N PHE A 53 7.63 -5.00 6.68
CA PHE A 53 7.82 -4.33 5.40
C PHE A 53 8.28 -5.31 4.32
N LEU A 54 9.23 -6.20 4.63
CA LEU A 54 9.70 -7.24 3.72
C LEU A 54 8.58 -8.22 3.35
N LEU A 55 7.77 -8.67 4.32
CA LEU A 55 6.62 -9.55 4.07
C LEU A 55 5.63 -8.89 3.09
N LYS A 56 5.32 -7.62 3.29
CA LYS A 56 4.43 -6.87 2.38
C LYS A 56 5.05 -6.60 1.02
N GLY A 57 6.37 -6.52 0.93
CA GLY A 57 7.14 -6.49 -0.31
C GLY A 57 7.20 -7.83 -1.06
N LYS A 58 6.37 -8.82 -0.68
CA LYS A 58 6.29 -10.16 -1.26
C LYS A 58 7.55 -11.03 -1.07
N HIS A 59 8.39 -10.71 -0.09
CA HIS A 59 9.50 -11.58 0.30
C HIS A 59 8.96 -12.70 1.19
N ALA A 60 8.60 -13.81 0.53
CA ALA A 60 8.04 -14.97 1.22
C ALA A 60 9.04 -15.63 2.15
N PRO A 61 8.67 -16.00 3.38
CA PRO A 61 9.47 -16.90 4.18
C PRO A 61 9.52 -18.28 3.49
N LEU A 62 10.72 -18.85 3.40
CA LEU A 62 10.92 -20.16 2.78
C LEU A 62 10.31 -21.29 3.61
N ASP A 63 10.37 -21.15 4.93
CA ASP A 63 9.87 -22.11 5.91
C ASP A 63 9.10 -21.38 7.02
N ALA A 64 7.87 -21.82 7.27
CA ALA A 64 6.98 -21.23 8.27
C ALA A 64 7.51 -21.43 9.70
N GLU A 65 8.10 -22.61 10.02
CA GLU A 65 8.59 -22.90 11.35
C GLU A 65 9.85 -22.11 11.69
N VAL A 66 10.78 -22.01 10.73
CA VAL A 66 11.99 -21.18 10.89
C VAL A 66 11.58 -19.72 11.06
N PHE A 67 10.61 -19.25 10.28
CA PHE A 67 10.09 -17.89 10.40
C PHE A 67 9.44 -17.63 11.75
N ARG A 68 8.59 -18.55 12.22
CA ARG A 68 7.95 -18.50 13.54
C ARG A 68 8.98 -18.45 14.67
N SER A 69 10.02 -19.27 14.58
CA SER A 69 11.12 -19.28 15.56
C SER A 69 11.86 -17.94 15.60
N ARG A 70 12.10 -17.29 14.45
CA ARG A 70 12.72 -15.95 14.38
C ARG A 70 11.83 -14.90 15.02
N VAL A 71 10.53 -14.91 14.73
CA VAL A 71 9.58 -13.99 15.38
C VAL A 71 9.56 -14.19 16.88
N LYS A 72 9.56 -15.44 17.37
CA LYS A 72 9.63 -15.74 18.81
C LYS A 72 10.91 -15.18 19.43
N GLN A 73 12.05 -15.38 18.79
CA GLN A 73 13.33 -14.85 19.26
C GLN A 73 13.34 -13.32 19.31
N PHE A 74 12.79 -12.67 18.28
CA PHE A 74 12.61 -11.22 18.24
C PHE A 74 11.73 -10.72 19.39
N LEU A 75 10.56 -11.33 19.62
CA LEU A 75 9.65 -10.95 20.71
C LEU A 75 10.29 -11.12 22.09
N THR A 76 11.14 -12.15 22.28
CA THR A 76 11.91 -12.31 23.51
C THR A 76 12.97 -11.22 23.69
N SER A 77 13.61 -10.79 22.59
CA SER A 77 14.57 -9.68 22.63
C SER A 77 13.89 -8.34 22.92
N PHE A 78 12.74 -8.10 22.29
CA PHE A 78 11.89 -6.94 22.55
C PHE A 78 11.49 -6.86 24.03
N GLU A 79 10.98 -7.94 24.59
CA GLU A 79 10.55 -7.99 26.00
C GLU A 79 11.70 -7.65 26.95
N ARG A 80 12.90 -8.22 26.72
CA ARG A 80 14.09 -7.90 27.50
C ARG A 80 14.52 -6.43 27.37
N GLY A 81 14.45 -5.89 26.14
CA GLY A 81 14.75 -4.46 25.88
C GLY A 81 13.75 -3.54 26.56
N ALA A 82 12.45 -3.83 26.42
CA ALA A 82 11.38 -3.04 27.01
C ALA A 82 11.41 -3.06 28.56
N THR A 83 11.77 -4.19 29.16
CA THR A 83 11.99 -4.30 30.62
C THR A 83 13.14 -3.40 31.07
N ARG A 84 14.23 -3.29 30.29
CA ARG A 84 15.35 -2.38 30.59
C ARG A 84 14.95 -0.89 30.50
N LEU A 85 13.98 -0.59 29.63
CA LEU A 85 13.40 0.77 29.52
C LEU A 85 12.35 1.04 30.61
N ASN A 86 12.17 0.13 31.58
CA ASN A 86 11.13 0.22 32.60
C ASN A 86 9.71 0.34 32.04
N ALA A 87 9.47 -0.21 30.85
CA ALA A 87 8.12 -0.26 30.28
C ALA A 87 7.21 -1.15 31.14
N SER A 88 5.93 -0.78 31.22
CA SER A 88 4.97 -1.58 32.00
C SER A 88 4.75 -2.95 31.34
N ALA A 89 4.51 -3.98 32.14
CA ALA A 89 4.19 -5.31 31.63
C ALA A 89 2.98 -5.29 30.68
N GLN A 90 2.04 -4.38 30.92
CA GLN A 90 0.87 -4.18 30.07
C GLN A 90 1.27 -3.60 28.71
N ASP A 91 2.17 -2.58 28.65
CA ASP A 91 2.65 -2.03 27.39
C ASP A 91 3.42 -3.07 26.58
N ILE A 92 4.28 -3.84 27.24
CA ILE A 92 5.02 -4.94 26.59
C ILE A 92 4.03 -5.95 25.99
N HIS A 93 3.01 -6.34 26.75
CA HIS A 93 2.00 -7.29 26.30
C HIS A 93 1.21 -6.80 25.09
N VAL A 94 0.68 -5.58 25.14
CA VAL A 94 -0.14 -5.04 24.05
C VAL A 94 0.68 -4.74 22.80
N CYS A 95 1.95 -4.31 22.93
CA CYS A 95 2.84 -4.14 21.78
C CYS A 95 3.16 -5.47 21.09
N LYS A 96 3.48 -6.52 21.87
CA LYS A 96 3.66 -7.88 21.34
C LYS A 96 2.40 -8.37 20.63
N TYR A 97 1.24 -8.11 21.23
CA TYR A 97 -0.05 -8.47 20.67
C TYR A 97 -0.29 -7.81 19.32
N ALA A 98 -0.14 -6.50 19.25
CA ALA A 98 -0.34 -5.73 18.02
C ALA A 98 0.60 -6.18 16.88
N PHE A 99 1.86 -6.43 17.22
CA PHE A 99 2.85 -6.92 16.27
C PHE A 99 2.48 -8.31 15.75
N CYS A 100 2.14 -9.26 16.62
CA CYS A 100 1.73 -10.61 16.22
C CYS A 100 0.48 -10.59 15.33
N ALA A 101 -0.53 -9.79 15.67
CA ALA A 101 -1.73 -9.61 14.85
C ALA A 101 -1.39 -9.12 13.43
N THR A 102 -0.46 -8.16 13.34
CA THR A 102 -0.04 -7.59 12.05
C THR A 102 0.75 -8.59 11.21
N VAL A 103 1.63 -9.40 11.84
CA VAL A 103 2.36 -10.47 11.15
C VAL A 103 1.41 -11.55 10.67
N ASP A 104 0.48 -12.00 11.51
CA ASP A 104 -0.50 -13.02 11.16
C ASP A 104 -1.35 -12.57 9.97
N GLU A 105 -1.88 -11.35 9.99
CA GLU A 105 -2.64 -10.80 8.87
C GLU A 105 -1.80 -10.73 7.60
N ALA A 106 -0.56 -10.24 7.69
CA ALA A 106 0.32 -10.11 6.54
C ALA A 106 0.61 -11.46 5.87
N VAL A 107 0.81 -12.52 6.65
CA VAL A 107 1.04 -13.88 6.13
C VAL A 107 -0.26 -14.48 5.58
N LEU A 108 -1.37 -14.35 6.30
CA LEU A 108 -2.66 -14.92 5.90
C LEU A 108 -3.25 -14.26 4.65
N MET A 109 -3.00 -12.96 4.46
CA MET A 109 -3.43 -12.22 3.26
C MET A 109 -2.48 -12.38 2.08
N SER A 110 -1.32 -13.00 2.29
CA SER A 110 -0.33 -13.24 1.24
C SER A 110 -0.64 -14.49 0.43
N GLY A 111 -0.03 -14.60 -0.76
CA GLY A 111 -0.03 -15.82 -1.58
C GLY A 111 1.10 -16.80 -1.23
N PHE A 112 1.70 -16.72 -0.04
CA PHE A 112 2.85 -17.54 0.34
C PHE A 112 2.48 -19.00 0.57
N LYS A 113 3.36 -19.92 0.19
CA LYS A 113 3.21 -21.36 0.45
C LYS A 113 3.10 -21.67 1.95
N ALA A 114 3.73 -20.84 2.79
CA ALA A 114 3.70 -20.96 4.24
C ALA A 114 2.31 -20.68 4.85
N ARG A 115 1.37 -20.09 4.09
CA ARG A 115 0.03 -19.70 4.57
C ARG A 115 -0.75 -20.86 5.16
N GLU A 116 -0.76 -22.03 4.51
CA GLU A 116 -1.55 -23.20 4.99
C GLU A 116 -1.07 -23.71 6.36
N SER A 117 0.26 -23.80 6.53
CA SER A 117 0.82 -24.20 7.83
C SER A 117 0.65 -23.10 8.88
N TRP A 118 0.64 -21.83 8.47
CA TRP A 118 0.42 -20.67 9.36
C TRP A 118 -1.01 -20.61 9.88
N GLN A 119 -2.00 -20.90 9.04
CA GLN A 119 -3.42 -20.91 9.42
C GLN A 119 -3.73 -21.90 10.57
N ARG A 120 -2.98 -22.99 10.67
CA ARG A 120 -3.17 -24.00 11.72
C ARG A 120 -2.70 -23.52 13.08
N LEU A 121 -1.66 -22.69 13.11
CA LEU A 121 -1.09 -22.17 14.32
C LEU A 121 -0.56 -20.75 14.10
N PRO A 122 -1.45 -19.72 14.02
CA PRO A 122 -1.03 -18.35 13.97
C PRO A 122 -0.35 -17.91 15.27
N LEU A 123 0.44 -16.84 15.21
CA LEU A 123 1.15 -16.31 16.39
C LEU A 123 0.19 -15.89 17.50
N GLN A 124 -0.95 -15.33 17.14
CA GLN A 124 -1.98 -14.94 18.11
C GLN A 124 -2.47 -16.14 18.92
N LEU A 125 -2.74 -17.25 18.27
CA LEU A 125 -3.14 -18.47 18.96
C LEU A 125 -2.00 -19.02 19.82
N GLN A 126 -0.77 -19.01 19.29
CA GLN A 126 0.39 -19.57 19.99
C GLN A 126 0.80 -18.79 21.23
N PHE A 127 0.75 -17.44 21.20
CA PHE A 127 1.26 -16.61 22.28
C PHE A 127 0.17 -16.07 23.21
N PHE A 128 -1.05 -15.93 22.71
CA PHE A 128 -2.15 -15.30 23.45
C PHE A 128 -3.38 -16.21 23.61
N GLY A 129 -3.41 -17.36 22.93
CA GLY A 129 -4.55 -18.30 22.99
C GLY A 129 -5.81 -17.77 22.30
N GLU A 130 -5.69 -16.76 21.44
CA GLU A 130 -6.82 -16.06 20.85
C GLU A 130 -6.79 -16.14 19.32
N GLN A 131 -7.99 -16.08 18.69
CA GLN A 131 -8.14 -16.08 17.23
C GLN A 131 -8.81 -14.81 16.69
N LEU A 132 -9.33 -13.94 17.56
CA LEU A 132 -10.07 -12.73 17.19
C LEU A 132 -9.18 -11.48 17.19
N ALA A 133 -7.94 -11.62 16.76
CA ALA A 133 -6.95 -10.55 16.77
C ALA A 133 -7.41 -9.28 16.03
N GLY A 134 -8.19 -9.43 14.97
CA GLY A 134 -8.69 -8.33 14.16
C GLY A 134 -9.64 -7.37 14.88
N GLU A 135 -10.41 -7.86 15.85
CA GLU A 135 -11.30 -7.04 16.69
C GLU A 135 -10.57 -6.52 17.91
N ARG A 136 -9.90 -7.43 18.63
CA ARG A 136 -9.26 -7.14 19.92
C ARG A 136 -8.11 -6.13 19.81
N PHE A 137 -7.45 -6.06 18.66
CA PHE A 137 -6.46 -5.01 18.38
C PHE A 137 -7.06 -3.61 18.58
N PHE A 138 -8.25 -3.37 18.02
CA PHE A 138 -8.89 -2.05 18.13
C PHE A 138 -9.50 -1.80 19.52
N GLU A 139 -9.94 -2.82 20.22
CA GLU A 139 -10.37 -2.70 21.61
C GLU A 139 -9.21 -2.28 22.52
N GLN A 140 -8.04 -2.92 22.35
CA GLN A 140 -6.82 -2.55 23.06
C GLN A 140 -6.36 -1.15 22.71
N LEU A 141 -6.38 -0.77 21.42
CA LEU A 141 -6.07 0.58 20.98
C LEU A 141 -6.98 1.62 21.64
N GLU A 142 -8.28 1.39 21.69
CA GLU A 142 -9.22 2.30 22.36
C GLU A 142 -8.98 2.37 23.87
N ALA A 143 -8.56 1.29 24.51
CA ALA A 143 -8.15 1.29 25.92
C ALA A 143 -6.91 2.17 26.13
N LEU A 144 -5.87 2.03 25.29
CA LEU A 144 -4.65 2.84 25.36
C LEU A 144 -4.97 4.34 25.16
N ARG A 145 -5.84 4.65 24.21
CA ARG A 145 -6.25 6.04 23.94
C ARG A 145 -6.99 6.67 25.11
N ARG A 146 -7.81 5.91 25.84
CA ARG A 146 -8.47 6.38 27.06
C ARG A 146 -7.50 6.71 28.18
N GLU A 147 -6.42 5.94 28.30
CA GLU A 147 -5.37 6.20 29.28
C GLU A 147 -4.46 7.40 28.87
N GLY A 148 -4.33 7.68 27.59
CA GLY A 148 -3.68 8.87 27.04
C GLY A 148 -2.16 8.89 27.16
N ALA A 149 -1.60 10.02 27.61
CA ALA A 149 -0.16 10.27 27.61
C ALA A 149 0.73 9.18 28.24
N PRO A 150 0.38 8.52 29.34
CA PRO A 150 1.19 7.43 29.91
C PRO A 150 1.41 6.25 28.95
N ARG A 151 0.50 6.06 27.97
CA ARG A 151 0.52 4.95 27.03
C ARG A 151 0.98 5.33 25.61
N VAL A 152 1.52 6.53 25.44
CA VAL A 152 1.89 7.06 24.12
C VAL A 152 2.86 6.15 23.37
N GLN A 153 3.83 5.52 24.05
CA GLN A 153 4.78 4.61 23.38
C GLN A 153 4.09 3.34 22.82
N ALA A 154 3.14 2.80 23.54
CA ALA A 154 2.34 1.68 23.03
C ALA A 154 1.43 2.12 21.88
N MET A 155 0.82 3.31 21.97
CA MET A 155 0.01 3.88 20.88
C MET A 155 0.84 4.08 19.60
N GLU A 156 2.11 4.47 19.71
CA GLU A 156 3.02 4.57 18.56
C GLU A 156 3.25 3.23 17.86
N VAL A 157 3.43 2.16 18.62
CA VAL A 157 3.58 0.82 18.07
C VAL A 157 2.30 0.41 17.32
N PHE A 158 1.12 0.65 17.90
CA PHE A 158 -0.15 0.42 17.22
C PHE A 158 -0.31 1.26 15.95
N HIS A 159 0.04 2.53 16.02
CA HIS A 159 0.00 3.43 14.86
C HIS A 159 0.91 2.92 13.73
N MET A 160 2.13 2.46 14.07
CA MET A 160 3.04 1.89 13.08
C MET A 160 2.47 0.60 12.45
N CYS A 161 1.81 -0.26 13.22
CA CYS A 161 1.12 -1.44 12.67
C CYS A 161 0.03 -1.03 11.65
N LEU A 162 -0.75 0.01 11.95
CA LEU A 162 -1.76 0.55 11.01
C LEU A 162 -1.13 1.15 9.76
N LEU A 163 -0.04 1.92 9.90
CA LEU A 163 0.72 2.48 8.77
C LEU A 163 1.33 1.39 7.89
N LEU A 164 1.78 0.30 8.49
CA LEU A 164 2.22 -0.89 7.78
C LEU A 164 1.07 -1.68 7.16
N GLY A 165 -0.18 -1.20 7.32
CA GLY A 165 -1.37 -1.67 6.62
C GLY A 165 -2.06 -2.84 7.29
N PHE A 166 -2.04 -2.92 8.62
CA PHE A 166 -2.96 -3.78 9.36
C PHE A 166 -4.38 -3.27 9.20
N GLN A 167 -5.31 -4.14 8.87
CA GLN A 167 -6.69 -3.80 8.60
C GLN A 167 -7.66 -4.39 9.65
N GLY A 168 -7.43 -5.62 10.09
CA GLY A 168 -8.27 -6.31 11.06
C GLY A 168 -9.76 -6.26 10.68
N ARG A 169 -10.62 -5.83 11.61
CA ARG A 169 -12.08 -5.71 11.37
C ARG A 169 -12.44 -4.75 10.23
N TYR A 170 -11.62 -3.73 9.99
CA TYR A 170 -11.89 -2.74 8.93
C TYR A 170 -11.72 -3.28 7.51
N LEU A 171 -11.20 -4.50 7.35
CA LEU A 171 -11.23 -5.20 6.08
C LEU A 171 -12.67 -5.33 5.54
N LEU A 172 -13.64 -5.50 6.44
CA LEU A 172 -15.07 -5.63 6.13
C LEU A 172 -15.83 -4.29 6.25
N GLU A 173 -15.42 -3.42 7.16
CA GLU A 173 -16.11 -2.15 7.47
C GLU A 173 -15.75 -0.99 6.53
N GLY A 174 -14.67 -1.13 5.75
CA GLY A 174 -14.22 -0.15 4.77
C GLY A 174 -12.92 0.58 5.14
N SER A 175 -12.11 0.79 4.11
CA SER A 175 -10.77 1.39 4.22
C SER A 175 -10.77 2.87 4.61
N GLU A 176 -11.85 3.61 4.32
CA GLU A 176 -11.96 5.03 4.67
C GLU A 176 -11.98 5.26 6.18
N LYS A 177 -12.75 4.44 6.91
CA LYS A 177 -12.81 4.51 8.38
C LYS A 177 -11.45 4.21 9.01
N LEU A 178 -10.74 3.22 8.46
CA LEU A 178 -9.40 2.87 8.91
C LEU A 178 -8.41 4.02 8.64
N GLY A 179 -8.45 4.62 7.46
CA GLY A 179 -7.63 5.78 7.10
C GLY A 179 -7.85 6.96 8.05
N TYR A 180 -9.11 7.27 8.34
CA TYR A 180 -9.46 8.30 9.30
C TYR A 180 -8.96 7.98 10.72
N LEU A 181 -9.14 6.74 11.20
CA LEU A 181 -8.63 6.31 12.51
C LEU A 181 -7.11 6.43 12.58
N THR A 182 -6.39 5.98 11.54
CA THR A 182 -4.92 6.02 11.47
C THR A 182 -4.41 7.45 11.50
N ALA A 183 -5.00 8.35 10.72
CA ALA A 183 -4.64 9.77 10.71
C ALA A 183 -4.89 10.42 12.08
N ARG A 184 -6.07 10.20 12.66
CA ARG A 184 -6.44 10.73 13.98
C ARG A 184 -5.51 10.22 15.09
N LEU A 185 -5.14 8.94 15.05
CA LEU A 185 -4.18 8.37 16.02
C LEU A 185 -2.80 9.02 15.87
N GLY A 186 -2.34 9.25 14.64
CA GLY A 186 -1.09 9.94 14.36
C GLY A 186 -1.08 11.36 14.92
N ASP A 187 -2.16 12.12 14.70
CA ASP A 187 -2.33 13.48 15.25
C ASP A 187 -2.37 13.47 16.80
N GLU A 188 -3.01 12.46 17.39
CA GLU A 188 -3.08 12.30 18.85
C GLU A 188 -1.71 12.02 19.46
N VAL A 189 -0.97 11.07 18.88
CA VAL A 189 0.41 10.74 19.29
C VAL A 189 1.34 11.96 19.12
N ALA A 190 1.28 12.63 17.96
CA ALA A 190 2.07 13.82 17.69
C ALA A 190 1.79 14.94 18.69
N ARG A 191 0.53 15.17 19.05
CA ARG A 191 0.12 16.17 20.04
C ARG A 191 0.66 15.84 21.43
N ILE A 192 0.61 14.57 21.85
CA ILE A 192 1.12 14.15 23.15
C ILE A 192 2.66 14.29 23.21
N LYS A 193 3.36 13.92 22.13
CA LYS A 193 4.83 14.02 22.02
C LYS A 193 5.32 15.42 21.64
N GLY A 194 4.59 16.11 20.78
CA GLY A 194 4.99 17.39 20.17
C GLY A 194 4.94 18.59 21.11
N GLN A 195 4.61 18.39 22.38
CA GLN A 195 4.83 19.36 23.43
C GLN A 195 6.30 19.44 23.86
N GLY A 196 7.18 18.62 23.30
CA GLY A 196 8.62 18.77 23.32
C GLY A 196 9.08 19.58 22.10
N ALA A 197 9.49 20.82 22.29
CA ALA A 197 9.90 21.81 21.29
C ALA A 197 10.72 21.20 20.13
N GLY A 198 10.10 21.04 18.98
CA GLY A 198 10.82 20.76 17.73
C GLY A 198 11.67 21.95 17.34
N PHE A 199 12.95 21.73 17.04
CA PHE A 199 13.97 22.73 16.72
C PHE A 199 13.65 23.62 15.50
N ALA A 200 12.62 23.31 14.73
CA ALA A 200 12.13 24.17 13.64
C ALA A 200 10.67 23.87 13.31
N PRO A 201 9.70 24.54 13.96
CA PRO A 201 8.27 24.27 13.75
C PRO A 201 7.74 24.65 12.36
N HIS A 202 8.51 25.29 11.50
CA HIS A 202 8.05 25.83 10.21
C HIS A 202 8.73 25.28 8.94
N TRP A 203 9.65 24.31 9.07
CA TRP A 203 10.33 23.78 7.89
C TRP A 203 9.64 22.53 7.28
N ALA A 204 8.80 21.86 8.05
CA ALA A 204 8.01 20.76 7.53
C ALA A 204 6.90 21.32 6.65
N ALA A 205 6.99 21.06 5.34
CA ALA A 205 5.88 21.31 4.43
C ALA A 205 4.62 20.65 5.02
N PRO A 206 3.46 21.31 5.00
CA PRO A 206 2.24 20.79 5.60
C PRO A 206 1.90 19.45 4.96
N ASP A 207 2.02 18.38 5.72
CA ASP A 207 1.75 16.99 5.30
C ASP A 207 0.29 16.72 4.85
N ARG A 208 -0.54 17.76 4.88
CA ARG A 208 -1.94 17.71 4.43
C ARG A 208 -2.11 17.36 2.96
N VAL A 209 -1.07 17.50 2.14
CA VAL A 209 -1.17 17.25 0.69
C VAL A 209 -0.78 15.82 0.30
N ARG A 210 -0.06 15.09 1.16
CA ARG A 210 0.45 13.75 0.81
C ARG A 210 -0.55 12.61 0.94
N HIS A 211 -1.60 12.78 1.75
CA HIS A 211 -2.59 11.71 1.97
C HIS A 211 -3.78 11.74 1.01
N GLN A 212 -3.92 12.81 0.20
CA GLN A 212 -5.10 12.99 -0.65
C GLN A 212 -4.93 12.45 -2.09
N LEU A 213 -3.75 11.96 -2.46
CA LEU A 213 -3.46 11.48 -3.82
C LEU A 213 -3.33 9.97 -3.96
N ARG A 214 -3.62 9.20 -2.91
CA ARG A 214 -3.76 7.75 -3.05
C ARG A 214 -5.25 7.36 -3.09
N ASN A 215 -6.01 8.07 -3.91
CA ASN A 215 -7.23 7.50 -4.44
C ASN A 215 -6.78 6.45 -5.46
N ASP A 216 -6.92 5.20 -5.10
CA ASP A 216 -6.92 4.10 -6.07
C ASP A 216 -8.11 4.33 -7.00
N VAL A 217 -7.90 5.14 -8.05
CA VAL A 217 -8.87 5.27 -9.12
C VAL A 217 -8.91 3.91 -9.79
N PRO A 218 -9.97 3.13 -9.61
CA PRO A 218 -10.02 1.79 -10.16
C PRO A 218 -9.86 1.87 -11.67
N LEU A 219 -9.05 0.99 -12.25
CA LEU A 219 -8.71 0.95 -13.67
C LEU A 219 -9.93 1.02 -14.60
N TRP A 220 -11.10 0.54 -14.13
CA TRP A 220 -12.35 0.62 -14.91
C TRP A 220 -12.88 2.06 -15.07
N VAL A 221 -12.61 2.98 -14.12
CA VAL A 221 -12.98 4.40 -14.24
C VAL A 221 -12.16 5.06 -15.34
N ILE A 222 -10.88 4.76 -15.43
CA ILE A 222 -10.00 5.26 -16.52
C ILE A 222 -10.49 4.68 -17.85
N GLY A 223 -10.80 3.38 -17.90
CA GLY A 223 -11.34 2.73 -19.09
C GLY A 223 -12.69 3.30 -19.53
N SER A 224 -13.60 3.62 -18.61
CA SER A 224 -14.90 4.23 -18.92
C SER A 224 -14.75 5.66 -19.45
N LEU A 225 -13.80 6.44 -18.92
CA LEU A 225 -13.51 7.79 -19.40
C LEU A 225 -12.99 7.76 -20.84
N PHE A 226 -12.05 6.85 -21.15
CA PHE A 226 -11.56 6.67 -22.51
C PHE A 226 -12.67 6.22 -23.47
N GLY A 227 -13.52 5.29 -23.04
CA GLY A 227 -14.70 4.85 -23.79
C GLY A 227 -15.68 5.97 -24.09
N LEU A 228 -15.93 6.85 -23.12
CA LEU A 228 -16.79 8.02 -23.30
C LEU A 228 -16.20 9.02 -24.33
N VAL A 229 -14.92 9.31 -24.24
CA VAL A 229 -14.23 10.21 -25.19
C VAL A 229 -14.24 9.63 -26.60
N ALA A 230 -13.99 8.33 -26.76
CA ALA A 230 -14.06 7.65 -28.04
C ALA A 230 -15.48 7.68 -28.64
N LEU A 231 -16.51 7.47 -27.81
CA LEU A 231 -17.92 7.53 -28.21
C LEU A 231 -18.32 8.94 -28.68
N LEU A 232 -17.94 9.97 -27.94
CA LEU A 232 -18.20 11.36 -28.34
C LEU A 232 -17.47 11.75 -29.62
N GLY A 233 -16.23 11.30 -29.79
CA GLY A 233 -15.46 11.47 -31.04
C GLY A 233 -16.14 10.78 -32.22
N PHE A 234 -16.62 9.55 -32.04
CA PHE A 234 -17.36 8.81 -33.09
C PHE A 234 -18.67 9.50 -33.47
N ILE A 235 -19.45 9.98 -32.48
CA ILE A 235 -20.70 10.71 -32.75
C ILE A 235 -20.42 12.01 -33.50
N GLY A 236 -19.40 12.77 -33.09
CA GLY A 236 -19.00 14.00 -33.76
C GLY A 236 -18.57 13.77 -35.19
N LEU A 237 -17.74 12.74 -35.45
CA LEU A 237 -17.30 12.37 -36.78
C LEU A 237 -18.46 11.95 -37.68
N ARG A 238 -19.39 11.16 -37.12
CA ARG A 238 -20.57 10.71 -37.86
C ARG A 238 -21.51 11.89 -38.18
N TRP A 239 -21.65 12.84 -37.29
CA TRP A 239 -22.44 14.03 -37.49
C TRP A 239 -21.83 14.91 -38.58
N GLN A 240 -20.51 15.10 -38.58
CA GLN A 240 -19.77 15.83 -39.58
C GLN A 240 -19.86 15.18 -40.97
N LEU A 241 -19.69 13.85 -41.06
CA LEU A 241 -19.85 13.12 -42.31
C LEU A 241 -21.26 13.22 -42.87
N THR A 242 -22.29 13.14 -42.03
CA THR A 242 -23.70 13.27 -42.49
C THR A 242 -24.00 14.65 -42.97
N HIS A 243 -23.40 15.68 -42.35
CA HIS A 243 -23.56 17.09 -42.79
C HIS A 243 -22.88 17.34 -44.13
N THR A 244 -21.64 16.89 -44.30
CA THR A 244 -20.90 17.04 -45.59
C THR A 244 -21.53 16.24 -46.71
N THR A 245 -22.06 15.02 -46.42
CA THR A 245 -22.74 14.21 -47.45
C THR A 245 -24.06 14.83 -47.88
N ARG A 246 -24.83 15.43 -46.94
CA ARG A 246 -26.08 16.14 -47.29
C ARG A 246 -25.83 17.44 -48.13
N GLN A 247 -24.74 18.15 -47.85
CA GLN A 247 -24.36 19.31 -48.64
C GLN A 247 -23.94 18.90 -50.06
N ALA A 248 -23.13 17.84 -50.18
CA ALA A 248 -22.69 17.35 -51.49
C ALA A 248 -23.87 16.77 -52.32
N LEU A 249 -24.83 16.07 -51.68
CA LEU A 249 -26.02 15.56 -52.36
C LEU A 249 -27.01 16.68 -52.73
N GLY A 250 -27.04 17.81 -52.00
CA GLY A 250 -27.89 18.97 -52.33
C GLY A 250 -27.46 19.65 -53.64
N GLU A 251 -26.17 19.64 -53.98
CA GLU A 251 -25.63 20.20 -55.20
C GLU A 251 -25.95 19.33 -56.42
N TYR A 252 -26.12 18.04 -56.29
CA TYR A 252 -26.49 17.10 -57.35
C TYR A 252 -27.99 17.03 -57.62
N HIS A 253 -28.85 17.53 -56.73
CA HIS A 253 -30.32 17.49 -56.94
C HIS A 253 -30.78 18.40 -58.08
N ASN A 254 -30.00 19.40 -58.44
CA ASN A 254 -30.30 20.35 -59.54
C ASN A 254 -29.89 19.81 -60.93
N ILE A 255 -29.14 18.72 -61.02
CA ILE A 255 -28.69 18.14 -62.30
C ILE A 255 -29.70 17.18 -62.92
N VAL A 256 -30.67 16.69 -62.16
CA VAL A 256 -31.67 15.69 -62.65
C VAL A 256 -33.05 16.30 -62.85
N GLN A 257 -33.15 17.63 -63.02
CA GLN A 257 -34.39 18.21 -63.58
C GLN A 257 -34.30 18.14 -65.12
N LEU A 258 -34.57 16.97 -65.66
CA LEU A 258 -34.89 16.83 -67.05
C LEU A 258 -36.18 17.62 -67.30
N ALA A 259 -36.11 18.62 -68.21
CA ALA A 259 -37.26 19.38 -68.65
C ALA A 259 -38.33 18.40 -69.17
N PRO A 260 -39.64 18.60 -68.80
CA PRO A 260 -40.69 17.74 -69.26
C PRO A 260 -40.78 17.83 -70.79
N GLN A 261 -40.41 16.76 -71.49
CA GLN A 261 -40.67 16.66 -72.92
C GLN A 261 -42.19 16.49 -73.12
N VAL A 262 -42.81 17.51 -73.70
CA VAL A 262 -44.21 17.42 -74.16
C VAL A 262 -44.23 16.48 -75.38
N ALA A 263 -44.84 15.32 -75.20
CA ALA A 263 -45.06 14.38 -76.31
C ALA A 263 -46.13 14.96 -77.23
N ASN A 264 -45.76 15.43 -78.42
CA ASN A 264 -46.73 15.75 -79.48
C ASN A 264 -47.20 14.45 -80.16
N ILE A 265 -48.39 13.99 -79.80
CA ILE A 265 -49.07 12.87 -80.45
C ILE A 265 -49.94 13.47 -81.53
N THR A 266 -49.54 13.36 -82.80
CA THR A 266 -50.40 13.68 -83.91
C THR A 266 -51.11 12.39 -84.31
N ILE A 267 -52.44 12.33 -84.06
CA ILE A 267 -53.32 11.23 -84.52
C ILE A 267 -53.88 11.71 -85.85
N THR A 268 -53.47 11.09 -86.95
CA THR A 268 -54.12 11.17 -88.29
C THR A 268 -55.10 10.02 -88.39
N LEU A 269 -56.38 10.34 -88.48
CA LEU A 269 -57.49 9.41 -88.77
C LEU A 269 -57.69 9.33 -90.31
N PRO A 270 -58.05 8.18 -90.92
CA PRO A 270 -58.26 7.97 -92.30
C PRO A 270 -59.53 8.61 -92.87
#